data_2ef04d9c8f988b03e3fdfba17097939a
#
_entry.id   2ef04d9c8f988b03e3fdfba17097939a
#
_cell.length_a   1.000
_cell.length_b   1.000
_cell.length_c   1.000
_cell.angle_alpha   90.00
_cell.angle_beta   90.00
_cell.angle_gamma   90.00
#
_symmetry.space_group_name_H-M   'P 1'
#
loop_
_entity.id
_entity.type
_entity.pdbx_description
1 polymer ?
#
loop_
_entity_poly.entity_id
_entity_poly.type
_entity_poly.pdbx_seq_one_letter_code
_entity_poly.pdbx_strand_id
1 'polypeptide(L)'
;MKKNKLIVRTKSKTYPIYFGKNILNNKNLYNAKKICVISDNRIPKVLLNKLIKSLKKYQLKIYRLHVSEKTKSLTVANKIIDQLLEENFNRSDCIIAFGGGIVGDLSSFIASITKRGLKFVNIPTTLLAQVDASIGGKTGINTAQGKN
;
A
#
# COMPACT_ATOMS: atom_id res chain seq x y z
N MET A 1 1.47 -13.46 22.33
CA MET A 1 2.42 -13.73 21.24
C MET A 1 3.19 -12.45 20.94
N LYS A 2 4.53 -12.52 20.97
CA LYS A 2 5.40 -11.37 20.64
C LYS A 2 5.15 -10.94 19.18
N LYS A 3 5.04 -9.62 18.96
CA LYS A 3 5.10 -9.04 17.62
C LYS A 3 6.54 -9.19 17.14
N ASN A 4 6.74 -9.92 16.07
CA ASN A 4 8.07 -10.08 15.51
C ASN A 4 8.35 -8.95 14.53
N LYS A 5 9.56 -8.44 14.55
CA LYS A 5 10.05 -7.36 13.69
C LYS A 5 11.38 -7.78 13.08
N LEU A 6 11.44 -7.80 11.77
CA LEU A 6 12.68 -7.95 11.02
C LEU A 6 13.09 -6.59 10.46
N ILE A 7 14.35 -6.24 10.55
CA ILE A 7 14.89 -5.03 9.95
C ILE A 7 15.63 -5.41 8.66
N VAL A 8 15.15 -4.90 7.55
CA VAL A 8 15.81 -5.01 6.25
C VAL A 8 16.67 -3.77 6.04
N ARG A 9 17.96 -3.99 5.79
CA ARG A 9 18.94 -2.93 5.48
C ARG A 9 19.33 -3.02 4.02
N THR A 10 19.12 -1.95 3.27
CA THR A 10 19.60 -1.81 1.90
C THR A 10 20.66 -0.71 1.84
N LYS A 11 21.33 -0.56 0.70
CA LYS A 11 22.32 0.53 0.51
C LYS A 11 21.71 1.92 0.70
N SER A 12 20.43 2.11 0.38
CA SER A 12 19.77 3.43 0.39
C SER A 12 18.82 3.65 1.56
N LYS A 13 18.23 2.58 2.12
CA LYS A 13 17.18 2.69 3.16
C LYS A 13 17.17 1.48 4.09
N THR A 14 16.66 1.72 5.29
CA THR A 14 16.33 0.67 6.25
C THR A 14 14.82 0.69 6.49
N TYR A 15 14.16 -0.46 6.42
CA TYR A 15 12.74 -0.55 6.69
C TYR A 15 12.39 -1.79 7.53
N PRO A 16 11.33 -1.71 8.35
CA PRO A 16 10.88 -2.83 9.16
C PRO A 16 9.88 -3.71 8.39
N ILE A 17 9.95 -5.01 8.60
CA ILE A 17 8.89 -5.97 8.30
C ILE A 17 8.30 -6.42 9.62
N TYR A 18 6.98 -6.27 9.77
CA TYR A 18 6.26 -6.73 10.95
C TYR A 18 5.43 -7.97 10.62
N PHE A 19 5.49 -8.98 11.46
CA PHE A 19 4.70 -10.20 11.31
C PHE A 19 4.19 -10.72 12.66
N GLY A 20 3.05 -11.41 12.62
CA GLY A 20 2.41 -11.94 13.81
C GLY A 20 0.93 -11.57 13.89
N LYS A 21 0.31 -11.90 15.02
CA LYS A 21 -1.12 -11.59 15.26
C LYS A 21 -1.29 -10.11 15.66
N ASN A 22 -2.41 -9.51 15.22
CA ASN A 22 -2.83 -8.15 15.61
C ASN A 22 -1.81 -7.04 15.28
N ILE A 23 -0.99 -7.22 14.24
CA ILE A 23 0.01 -6.23 13.83
C ILE A 23 -0.62 -4.93 13.32
N LEU A 24 -1.84 -4.96 12.76
CA LEU A 24 -2.55 -3.79 12.26
C LEU A 24 -2.82 -2.74 13.35
N ASN A 25 -2.85 -3.14 14.61
CA ASN A 25 -3.02 -2.22 15.74
C ASN A 25 -1.72 -1.54 16.18
N ASN A 26 -0.62 -1.73 15.47
CA ASN A 26 0.65 -1.11 15.80
C ASN A 26 0.64 0.35 15.34
N LYS A 27 0.54 1.29 16.31
CA LYS A 27 0.48 2.73 16.06
C LYS A 27 1.71 3.28 15.30
N ASN A 28 2.84 2.60 15.38
CA ASN A 28 4.09 3.01 14.71
C ASN A 28 4.10 2.71 13.20
N LEU A 29 3.12 1.95 12.68
CA LEU A 29 3.01 1.67 11.24
C LEU A 29 2.55 2.91 10.45
N TYR A 30 1.77 3.78 11.08
CA TYR A 30 1.01 4.81 10.38
C TYR A 30 1.33 6.20 10.93
N ASN A 31 2.49 6.74 10.59
CA ASN A 31 2.85 8.11 10.97
C ASN A 31 2.44 9.10 9.86
N ALA A 32 1.17 9.48 9.83
CA ALA A 32 0.57 10.35 8.82
C ALA A 32 -0.63 11.12 9.41
N LYS A 33 -1.14 12.13 8.69
CA LYS A 33 -2.43 12.77 8.96
C LYS A 33 -3.54 12.16 8.12
N LYS A 34 -3.27 11.99 6.82
CA LYS A 34 -4.18 11.36 5.87
C LYS A 34 -3.63 10.00 5.43
N ILE A 35 -4.52 9.06 5.22
CA ILE A 35 -4.16 7.72 4.74
C ILE A 35 -5.06 7.36 3.57
N CYS A 36 -4.44 7.00 2.45
CA CYS A 36 -5.12 6.37 1.33
C CYS A 36 -4.93 4.86 1.41
N VAL A 37 -6.03 4.11 1.44
CA VAL A 37 -6.03 2.64 1.35
C VAL A 37 -6.42 2.23 -0.05
N ILE A 38 -5.56 1.51 -0.76
CA ILE A 38 -5.86 0.90 -2.05
C ILE A 38 -6.00 -0.60 -1.83
N SER A 39 -7.14 -1.17 -2.20
CA SER A 39 -7.51 -2.55 -1.90
C SER A 39 -8.19 -3.25 -3.06
N ASP A 40 -8.04 -4.56 -3.14
CA ASP A 40 -8.81 -5.42 -4.04
C ASP A 40 -10.25 -5.58 -3.49
N ASN A 41 -11.26 -5.41 -4.34
CA ASN A 41 -12.67 -5.55 -3.95
C ASN A 41 -13.05 -7.00 -3.62
N ARG A 42 -12.25 -8.00 -4.02
CA ARG A 42 -12.42 -9.41 -3.66
C ARG A 42 -12.01 -9.72 -2.22
N ILE A 43 -11.28 -8.83 -1.56
CA ILE A 43 -10.93 -9.00 -0.15
C ILE A 43 -12.19 -8.93 0.70
N PRO A 44 -12.42 -9.92 1.59
CA PRO A 44 -13.59 -9.93 2.45
C PRO A 44 -13.73 -8.62 3.26
N LYS A 45 -14.93 -8.05 3.26
CA LYS A 45 -15.22 -6.78 3.97
C LYS A 45 -14.81 -6.83 5.45
N VAL A 46 -14.90 -8.00 6.08
CA VAL A 46 -14.50 -8.20 7.50
C VAL A 46 -13.01 -7.87 7.70
N LEU A 47 -12.13 -8.28 6.78
CA LEU A 47 -10.69 -7.99 6.87
C LEU A 47 -10.40 -6.50 6.63
N LEU A 48 -11.03 -5.90 5.63
CA LEU A 48 -10.89 -4.47 5.37
C LEU A 48 -11.40 -3.65 6.58
N ASN A 49 -12.53 -4.03 7.15
CA ASN A 49 -13.09 -3.37 8.33
C ASN A 49 -12.18 -3.46 9.56
N LYS A 50 -11.43 -4.56 9.73
CA LYS A 50 -10.41 -4.65 10.78
C LYS A 50 -9.30 -3.62 10.57
N LEU A 51 -8.84 -3.44 9.33
CA LEU A 51 -7.86 -2.41 9.00
C LEU A 51 -8.44 -1.01 9.26
N ILE A 52 -9.63 -0.70 8.73
CA ILE A 52 -10.29 0.60 8.90
C ILE A 52 -10.47 0.94 10.39
N LYS A 53 -10.88 -0.02 11.21
CA LYS A 53 -10.99 0.17 12.67
C LYS A 53 -9.67 0.59 13.31
N SER A 54 -8.54 0.05 12.85
CA SER A 54 -7.23 0.44 13.36
C SER A 54 -6.78 1.85 12.92
N LEU A 55 -7.43 2.37 11.88
CA LEU A 55 -7.12 3.67 11.26
C LEU A 55 -8.09 4.80 11.63
N LYS A 56 -9.01 4.59 12.56
CA LYS A 56 -10.11 5.54 12.88
C LYS A 56 -9.67 6.97 13.20
N LYS A 57 -8.45 7.18 13.65
CA LYS A 57 -7.91 8.50 14.02
C LYS A 57 -7.38 9.31 12.83
N TYR A 58 -7.31 8.72 11.64
CA TYR A 58 -6.78 9.34 10.43
C TYR A 58 -7.91 9.78 9.51
N GLN A 59 -7.66 10.78 8.68
CA GLN A 59 -8.51 11.06 7.52
C GLN A 59 -8.27 9.97 6.48
N LEU A 60 -9.32 9.21 6.13
CA LEU A 60 -9.22 8.05 5.26
C LEU A 60 -9.81 8.32 3.89
N LYS A 61 -9.06 7.94 2.85
CA LYS A 61 -9.55 7.72 1.50
C LYS A 61 -9.41 6.24 1.16
N ILE A 62 -10.43 5.60 0.61
CA ILE A 62 -10.42 4.16 0.35
C ILE A 62 -10.80 3.92 -1.11
N TYR A 63 -9.90 3.25 -1.84
CA TYR A 63 -10.13 2.75 -3.18
C TYR A 63 -10.28 1.24 -3.15
N ARG A 64 -11.43 0.73 -3.56
CA ARG A 64 -11.66 -0.70 -3.77
C ARG A 64 -11.71 -0.96 -5.26
N LEU A 65 -10.65 -1.54 -5.79
CA LEU A 65 -10.47 -1.78 -7.22
C LEU A 65 -10.89 -3.21 -7.58
N HIS A 66 -11.47 -3.39 -8.74
CA HIS A 66 -11.56 -4.71 -9.35
C HIS A 66 -10.20 -5.02 -9.97
N VAL A 67 -9.38 -5.75 -9.22
CA VAL A 67 -7.96 -5.94 -9.54
C VAL A 67 -7.77 -7.04 -10.59
N SER A 68 -7.13 -6.67 -11.67
CA SER A 68 -6.63 -7.55 -12.74
C SER A 68 -5.29 -7.04 -13.23
N GLU A 69 -4.62 -7.75 -14.10
CA GLU A 69 -3.37 -7.28 -14.70
C GLU A 69 -3.54 -5.95 -15.45
N LYS A 70 -4.73 -5.70 -16.03
CA LYS A 70 -5.07 -4.43 -16.69
C LYS A 70 -5.16 -3.24 -15.72
N THR A 71 -5.42 -3.50 -14.45
CA THR A 71 -5.47 -2.47 -13.40
C THR A 71 -4.07 -1.90 -13.12
N LYS A 72 -3.02 -2.67 -13.37
CA LYS A 72 -1.62 -2.27 -13.22
C LYS A 72 -1.18 -1.38 -14.38
N SER A 73 -1.78 -0.21 -14.55
CA SER A 73 -1.59 0.70 -15.67
C SER A 73 -1.43 2.15 -15.24
N LEU A 74 -0.78 2.95 -16.11
CA LEU A 74 -0.62 4.39 -15.89
C LEU A 74 -1.96 5.12 -15.81
N THR A 75 -2.94 4.71 -16.61
CA THR A 75 -4.29 5.30 -16.60
C THR A 75 -4.95 5.19 -15.21
N VAL A 76 -4.89 4.00 -14.61
CA VAL A 76 -5.45 3.79 -13.26
C VAL A 76 -4.62 4.54 -12.22
N ALA A 77 -3.30 4.55 -12.35
CA ALA A 77 -2.41 5.29 -11.44
C ALA A 77 -2.71 6.79 -11.47
N ASN A 78 -2.78 7.40 -12.65
CA ASN A 78 -3.04 8.83 -12.81
C ASN A 78 -4.39 9.22 -12.21
N LYS A 79 -5.45 8.47 -12.47
CA LYS A 79 -6.78 8.73 -11.88
C LYS A 79 -6.74 8.81 -10.36
N ILE A 80 -5.99 7.91 -9.72
CA ILE A 80 -5.86 7.91 -8.25
C ILE A 80 -4.99 9.09 -7.80
N ILE A 81 -3.89 9.38 -8.52
CA ILE A 81 -2.99 10.49 -8.20
C ILE A 81 -3.74 11.81 -8.25
N ASP A 82 -4.51 12.07 -9.32
CA ASP A 82 -5.26 13.31 -9.48
C ASP A 82 -6.20 13.54 -8.29
N GLN A 83 -6.95 12.49 -7.90
CA GLN A 83 -7.84 12.57 -6.74
C GLN A 83 -7.09 12.79 -5.41
N LEU A 84 -5.90 12.21 -5.24
CA LEU A 84 -5.08 12.45 -4.05
C LEU A 84 -4.56 13.90 -4.01
N LEU A 85 -4.23 14.48 -5.18
CA LEU A 85 -3.80 15.87 -5.29
C LEU A 85 -4.95 16.84 -5.02
N GLU A 86 -6.14 16.59 -5.55
CA GLU A 86 -7.36 17.36 -5.26
C GLU A 86 -7.68 17.36 -3.75
N GLU A 87 -7.48 16.24 -3.07
CA GLU A 87 -7.66 16.12 -1.62
C GLU A 87 -6.46 16.62 -0.80
N ASN A 88 -5.50 17.28 -1.43
CA ASN A 88 -4.31 17.87 -0.81
C ASN A 88 -3.47 16.86 0.00
N PHE A 89 -3.27 15.65 -0.54
CA PHE A 89 -2.28 14.73 -0.01
C PHE A 89 -0.86 15.30 -0.20
N ASN A 90 -0.01 15.10 0.80
CA ASN A 90 1.35 15.62 0.81
C ASN A 90 2.36 14.57 1.31
N ARG A 91 3.65 14.88 1.28
CA ARG A 91 4.75 13.94 1.61
C ARG A 91 4.69 13.34 3.01
N SER A 92 3.96 13.95 3.94
CA SER A 92 3.79 13.41 5.29
C SER A 92 2.68 12.35 5.38
N ASP A 93 1.82 12.27 4.34
CA ASP A 93 0.71 11.34 4.28
C ASP A 93 1.14 9.96 3.78
N CYS A 94 0.25 8.98 3.88
CA CYS A 94 0.59 7.58 3.66
C CYS A 94 -0.36 6.90 2.69
N ILE A 95 0.20 6.08 1.81
CA ILE A 95 -0.57 5.10 1.02
C ILE A 95 -0.38 3.72 1.65
N ILE A 96 -1.48 3.01 1.85
CA ILE A 96 -1.51 1.62 2.27
C ILE A 96 -1.99 0.76 1.12
N ALA A 97 -1.15 -0.16 0.66
CA ALA A 97 -1.57 -1.27 -0.18
C ALA A 97 -2.14 -2.38 0.69
N PHE A 98 -3.40 -2.75 0.46
CA PHE A 98 -4.05 -3.86 1.16
C PHE A 98 -4.55 -4.88 0.14
N GLY A 99 -3.68 -5.83 -0.24
CA GLY A 99 -3.98 -6.74 -1.35
C GLY A 99 -2.87 -7.70 -1.73
N GLY A 100 -3.00 -8.28 -2.91
CA GLY A 100 -1.97 -9.09 -3.55
C GLY A 100 -0.89 -8.25 -4.25
N GLY A 101 -0.02 -8.91 -5.03
CA GLY A 101 1.11 -8.27 -5.71
C GLY A 101 0.71 -7.09 -6.62
N ILE A 102 -0.37 -7.23 -7.40
CA ILE A 102 -0.85 -6.14 -8.30
C ILE A 102 -1.21 -4.89 -7.50
N VAL A 103 -1.90 -5.05 -6.36
CA VAL A 103 -2.24 -3.92 -5.48
C VAL A 103 -0.97 -3.30 -4.91
N GLY A 104 -0.02 -4.13 -4.47
CA GLY A 104 1.27 -3.69 -3.96
C GLY A 104 2.04 -2.87 -4.99
N ASP A 105 2.20 -3.39 -6.21
CA ASP A 105 2.94 -2.75 -7.30
C ASP A 105 2.32 -1.42 -7.72
N LEU A 106 1.00 -1.39 -7.96
CA LEU A 106 0.29 -0.17 -8.33
C LEU A 106 0.38 0.90 -7.23
N SER A 107 0.12 0.49 -5.98
CA SER A 107 0.09 1.43 -4.85
C SER A 107 1.47 1.99 -4.54
N SER A 108 2.52 1.18 -4.62
CA SER A 108 3.91 1.64 -4.43
C SER A 108 4.36 2.56 -5.56
N PHE A 109 3.95 2.28 -6.81
CA PHE A 109 4.19 3.18 -7.94
C PHE A 109 3.54 4.55 -7.71
N ILE A 110 2.24 4.58 -7.36
CA ILE A 110 1.53 5.81 -7.03
C ILE A 110 2.23 6.56 -5.88
N ALA A 111 2.61 5.85 -4.82
CA ALA A 111 3.29 6.45 -3.68
C ALA A 111 4.65 7.05 -4.08
N SER A 112 5.39 6.41 -4.98
CA SER A 112 6.73 6.86 -5.39
C SER A 112 6.73 8.16 -6.18
N ILE A 113 5.73 8.37 -7.05
CA ILE A 113 5.69 9.52 -7.95
C ILE A 113 4.83 10.68 -7.42
N THR A 114 3.85 10.43 -6.55
CA THR A 114 3.00 11.49 -5.99
C THR A 114 3.82 12.40 -5.07
N LYS A 115 3.82 13.72 -5.36
CA LYS A 115 4.54 14.74 -4.56
C LYS A 115 6.00 14.38 -4.26
N ARG A 116 6.71 13.70 -5.17
CA ARG A 116 8.10 13.21 -5.01
C ARG A 116 8.27 12.17 -3.91
N GLY A 117 7.22 11.41 -3.65
CA GLY A 117 7.17 10.29 -2.71
C GLY A 117 6.31 10.54 -1.48
N LEU A 118 5.28 9.72 -1.33
CA LEU A 118 4.46 9.58 -0.12
C LEU A 118 5.01 8.43 0.74
N LYS A 119 4.64 8.42 2.01
CA LYS A 119 4.91 7.24 2.84
C LYS A 119 4.13 6.05 2.30
N PHE A 120 4.72 4.86 2.40
CA PHE A 120 4.12 3.65 1.86
C PHE A 120 4.16 2.51 2.88
N VAL A 121 3.04 1.83 3.04
CA VAL A 121 2.90 0.61 3.86
C VAL A 121 2.28 -0.48 3.00
N ASN A 122 2.98 -1.61 2.86
CA ASN A 122 2.45 -2.77 2.16
C ASN A 122 1.89 -3.78 3.16
N ILE A 123 0.63 -4.16 2.99
CA ILE A 123 -0.08 -5.16 3.80
C ILE A 123 -0.54 -6.28 2.86
N PRO A 124 0.33 -7.25 2.59
CA PRO A 124 0.04 -8.33 1.64
C PRO A 124 -1.02 -9.28 2.20
N THR A 125 -2.00 -9.63 1.37
CA THR A 125 -3.12 -10.51 1.73
C THR A 125 -3.09 -11.87 1.02
N THR A 126 -2.14 -12.08 0.10
CA THR A 126 -1.90 -13.38 -0.56
C THR A 126 -0.57 -13.95 -0.13
N LEU A 127 -0.43 -15.28 -0.15
CA LEU A 127 0.82 -15.94 0.22
C LEU A 127 1.99 -15.47 -0.65
N LEU A 128 1.81 -15.43 -1.97
CA LEU A 128 2.83 -14.96 -2.91
C LEU A 128 3.28 -13.54 -2.61
N ALA A 129 2.34 -12.63 -2.30
CA ALA A 129 2.71 -11.28 -1.94
C ALA A 129 3.45 -11.20 -0.60
N GLN A 130 3.13 -12.07 0.36
CA GLN A 130 3.81 -12.09 1.66
C GLN A 130 5.26 -12.55 1.56
N VAL A 131 5.56 -13.54 0.70
CA VAL A 131 6.90 -14.15 0.63
C VAL A 131 7.79 -13.56 -0.46
N ASP A 132 7.23 -12.82 -1.42
CA ASP A 132 7.97 -12.26 -2.56
C ASP A 132 7.60 -10.81 -2.87
N ALA A 133 6.38 -10.53 -3.37
CA ALA A 133 6.07 -9.25 -4.01
C ALA A 133 6.09 -8.05 -3.05
N SER A 134 5.92 -8.24 -1.75
CA SER A 134 5.96 -7.15 -0.76
C SER A 134 7.35 -6.82 -0.23
N ILE A 135 8.37 -7.57 -0.64
CA ILE A 135 9.74 -7.45 -0.14
C ILE A 135 10.65 -6.96 -1.25
N GLY A 136 11.66 -6.16 -0.91
CA GLY A 136 12.66 -5.70 -1.87
C GLY A 136 12.33 -4.41 -2.59
N GLY A 137 11.20 -3.74 -2.26
CA GLY A 137 10.84 -2.45 -2.86
C GLY A 137 10.44 -2.53 -4.33
N LYS A 138 10.00 -3.71 -4.77
CA LYS A 138 9.46 -3.92 -6.13
C LYS A 138 8.26 -3.00 -6.32
N THR A 139 8.21 -2.31 -7.44
CA THR A 139 7.12 -1.42 -7.82
C THR A 139 7.07 -1.29 -9.34
N GLY A 140 5.90 -1.10 -9.90
CA GLY A 140 5.79 -0.91 -11.33
C GLY A 140 4.37 -1.00 -11.84
N ILE A 141 4.23 -0.58 -13.08
CA ILE A 141 3.01 -0.65 -13.89
C ILE A 141 3.33 -1.27 -15.24
N ASN A 142 2.33 -1.85 -15.87
CA ASN A 142 2.48 -2.39 -17.22
C ASN A 142 2.45 -1.25 -18.25
N THR A 143 3.17 -1.45 -19.36
CA THR A 143 3.19 -0.58 -20.53
C THR A 143 2.60 -1.30 -21.74
N ALA A 144 2.43 -0.58 -22.83
CA ALA A 144 2.00 -1.19 -24.10
C ALA A 144 3.02 -2.20 -24.65
N GLN A 145 4.31 -2.05 -24.31
CA GLN A 145 5.40 -2.90 -24.77
C GLN A 145 5.59 -4.16 -23.91
N GLY A 146 5.02 -4.19 -22.70
CA GLY A 146 5.16 -5.38 -21.87
C GLY A 146 4.75 -5.18 -20.40
N LYS A 147 4.84 -6.29 -19.71
CA LYS A 147 4.66 -6.35 -18.26
C LYS A 147 5.93 -5.92 -17.53
N ASN A 148 5.71 -5.32 -16.41
CA ASN A 148 6.77 -4.89 -15.52
C ASN A 148 6.93 -5.90 -14.39
#